data_281891a5a0318b358ab8319af134553a
#
_entry.id   281891a5a0318b358ab8319af134553a
#
_cell.length_a   1.000
_cell.length_b   1.000
_cell.length_c   1.000
_cell.angle_alpha   90.00
_cell.angle_beta   90.00
_cell.angle_gamma   90.00
#
_symmetry.space_group_name_H-M   'P 1'
#
loop_
_entity.id
_entity.type
_entity.pdbx_description
1 polymer ?
#
loop_
_entity_poly.entity_id
_entity_poly.type
_entity_poly.pdbx_seq_one_letter_code
_entity_poly.pdbx_strand_id
1 'polypeptide(L)'
;MGIALCMLGCSDDDDQVTTTSTVPFSLTASLSPRSSDAEDTGILQGNWNANSQLAVMKTGSSGVPKTILTRETDSSDTFTGDLSTLVKNENEIAVFYPAAAITATSSDTLTQTLNLSGQDGTLAGITNYDYSWALCKASMNETTGSSACEMTSLVTIGKFQFTANGDSPLNNITRITVTATAGNLYSSAVMKLKDGEFSSTQTGNITIKNKAGISGTTYISFFPSEAQLHFTLVTTTGEVYEAATSTTIKLEKGKVYEAPALTCTLLPSAKVGDYYYSDATFSSERNENKTCIGIVYALDDADGNLSPTLSTSPFGRIVALSDNQSSTKWISKAEDIEGIENYTTADGTLTSGVLPYYDGTADSFFSDKDEERIKGATIHVETGQPATWVSEGAISDFNGKAHTAYLGKSSSSYPAGGYCYQYSTSGKSAGEWYLPSAGELTLLWELQKTGVICKDKQDCFNDFTRKGYWSSSEHSAESAWYLNFVSGAIVANSKASNYATRPVAQF
;
A
#
# COMPACT_ATOMS: atom_id res chain seq x y z
N MET A 1 -57.05 -58.98 19.14
CA MET A 1 -55.82 -58.65 19.83
C MET A 1 -55.16 -57.54 18.98
N GLY A 2 -55.18 -56.35 19.51
CA GLY A 2 -54.91 -55.14 18.79
C GLY A 2 -53.39 -54.95 18.53
N ILE A 3 -53.09 -54.46 17.33
CA ILE A 3 -51.84 -53.90 16.96
C ILE A 3 -52.01 -52.42 16.86
N ALA A 4 -51.35 -51.69 17.79
CA ALA A 4 -51.31 -50.21 17.74
C ALA A 4 -50.20 -49.82 16.76
N LEU A 5 -50.61 -49.08 15.70
CA LEU A 5 -49.70 -48.47 14.72
C LEU A 5 -49.33 -47.05 15.21
N CYS A 6 -48.09 -46.88 15.68
CA CYS A 6 -47.54 -45.56 15.94
C CYS A 6 -47.16 -44.91 14.61
N MET A 7 -47.87 -43.89 14.20
CA MET A 7 -47.46 -42.95 13.16
C MET A 7 -46.42 -42.01 13.74
N LEU A 8 -45.18 -42.18 13.38
CA LEU A 8 -44.15 -41.15 13.53
C LEU A 8 -44.29 -40.18 12.38
N GLY A 9 -44.72 -38.98 12.70
CA GLY A 9 -44.69 -37.85 11.76
C GLY A 9 -43.24 -37.46 11.53
N CYS A 10 -42.75 -37.64 10.28
CA CYS A 10 -41.62 -36.91 9.77
C CYS A 10 -42.07 -35.45 9.56
N SER A 11 -41.47 -34.53 10.27
CA SER A 11 -41.45 -33.13 9.89
C SER A 11 -40.43 -33.00 8.79
N ASP A 12 -40.90 -32.93 7.56
CA ASP A 12 -40.10 -32.41 6.45
C ASP A 12 -39.91 -30.91 6.70
N ASP A 13 -38.75 -30.54 7.22
CA ASP A 13 -38.23 -29.19 7.04
C ASP A 13 -37.83 -29.05 5.57
N ASP A 14 -38.82 -28.72 4.75
CA ASP A 14 -38.62 -28.20 3.42
C ASP A 14 -37.86 -26.86 3.55
N ASP A 15 -36.54 -26.92 3.46
CA ASP A 15 -35.72 -25.77 3.05
C ASP A 15 -36.19 -25.39 1.65
N GLN A 16 -37.22 -24.56 1.58
CA GLN A 16 -37.66 -23.89 0.38
C GLN A 16 -36.51 -22.98 -0.07
N VAL A 17 -35.60 -23.52 -0.89
CA VAL A 17 -34.79 -22.71 -1.78
C VAL A 17 -35.80 -21.98 -2.68
N THR A 18 -36.18 -20.78 -2.29
CA THR A 18 -36.95 -19.88 -3.13
C THR A 18 -36.09 -19.55 -4.34
N THR A 19 -36.23 -20.35 -5.40
CA THR A 19 -35.72 -19.98 -6.73
C THR A 19 -36.45 -18.69 -7.11
N THR A 20 -35.78 -17.55 -6.97
CA THR A 20 -36.32 -16.27 -7.45
C THR A 20 -36.41 -16.37 -8.96
N SER A 21 -37.66 -16.42 -9.48
CA SER A 21 -37.88 -16.36 -10.91
C SER A 21 -37.39 -15.00 -11.43
N THR A 22 -36.91 -14.98 -12.65
CA THR A 22 -36.43 -13.78 -13.35
C THR A 22 -37.20 -13.55 -14.64
N VAL A 23 -37.19 -12.34 -15.15
CA VAL A 23 -37.72 -11.97 -16.45
C VAL A 23 -36.70 -11.14 -17.22
N PRO A 24 -36.62 -11.26 -18.55
CA PRO A 24 -35.79 -10.42 -19.40
C PRO A 24 -36.04 -8.92 -19.08
N PHE A 25 -34.96 -8.19 -18.91
CA PHE A 25 -34.99 -6.77 -18.59
C PHE A 25 -34.06 -5.99 -19.50
N SER A 26 -34.54 -4.86 -20.00
CA SER A 26 -33.79 -3.93 -20.86
C SER A 26 -33.70 -2.56 -20.20
N LEU A 27 -32.52 -2.00 -20.10
CA LEU A 27 -32.26 -0.68 -19.55
C LEU A 27 -31.57 0.20 -20.58
N THR A 28 -32.17 1.31 -20.95
CA THR A 28 -31.49 2.36 -21.71
C THR A 28 -30.82 3.32 -20.73
N ALA A 29 -29.48 3.36 -20.75
CA ALA A 29 -28.70 4.20 -19.87
C ALA A 29 -27.77 5.14 -20.65
N SER A 30 -27.85 6.44 -20.39
CA SER A 30 -26.98 7.46 -21.01
C SER A 30 -25.98 8.02 -20.02
N LEU A 31 -24.84 8.48 -20.56
CA LEU A 31 -23.81 9.23 -19.84
C LEU A 31 -23.78 10.66 -20.35
N SER A 32 -23.70 11.63 -19.44
CA SER A 32 -23.43 13.02 -19.83
C SER A 32 -21.95 13.18 -20.20
N PRO A 33 -21.61 13.82 -21.35
CA PRO A 33 -20.24 14.16 -21.66
C PRO A 33 -19.59 15.05 -20.58
N ARG A 34 -18.33 14.76 -20.24
CA ARG A 34 -17.58 15.50 -19.21
C ARG A 34 -16.50 16.38 -19.79
N SER A 35 -16.01 16.01 -20.96
CA SER A 35 -14.94 16.71 -21.66
C SER A 35 -15.41 17.15 -23.03
N SER A 36 -14.96 18.34 -23.45
CA SER A 36 -15.09 18.83 -24.82
C SER A 36 -13.83 18.62 -25.65
N ASP A 37 -12.78 18.02 -25.05
CA ASP A 37 -11.51 17.74 -25.72
C ASP A 37 -11.70 16.68 -26.81
N ALA A 38 -11.31 16.99 -28.06
CA ALA A 38 -11.46 16.10 -29.19
C ALA A 38 -10.56 14.84 -29.10
N GLU A 39 -9.50 14.89 -28.29
CA GLU A 39 -8.62 13.73 -28.05
C GLU A 39 -9.21 12.75 -27.02
N ASP A 40 -10.17 13.19 -26.21
CA ASP A 40 -10.84 12.33 -25.26
C ASP A 40 -11.86 11.42 -25.97
N THR A 41 -11.99 10.20 -25.48
CA THR A 41 -12.87 9.18 -26.04
C THR A 41 -13.64 8.42 -24.94
N GLY A 42 -14.54 7.54 -25.34
CA GLY A 42 -15.26 6.67 -24.41
C GLY A 42 -16.09 7.46 -23.41
N ILE A 43 -16.01 7.08 -22.14
CA ILE A 43 -16.83 7.65 -21.06
C ILE A 43 -16.65 9.16 -20.85
N LEU A 44 -15.49 9.74 -21.19
CA LEU A 44 -15.26 11.18 -21.08
C LEU A 44 -16.08 11.95 -22.11
N GLN A 45 -16.39 11.35 -23.25
CA GLN A 45 -17.27 11.88 -24.32
C GLN A 45 -18.74 11.46 -24.15
N GLY A 46 -19.08 10.83 -23.03
CA GLY A 46 -20.45 10.33 -22.79
C GLY A 46 -20.79 9.03 -23.51
N ASN A 47 -19.78 8.31 -24.02
CA ASN A 47 -19.96 7.03 -24.71
C ASN A 47 -19.56 5.85 -23.80
N TRP A 48 -20.35 4.83 -23.79
CA TRP A 48 -20.01 3.59 -23.12
C TRP A 48 -18.84 2.87 -23.78
N ASN A 49 -17.98 2.26 -22.99
CA ASN A 49 -16.96 1.36 -23.54
C ASN A 49 -17.54 0.01 -23.92
N ALA A 50 -16.87 -0.69 -24.83
CA ALA A 50 -17.15 -2.09 -25.09
C ALA A 50 -17.14 -2.89 -23.78
N ASN A 51 -18.05 -3.83 -23.62
CA ASN A 51 -18.20 -4.66 -22.42
C ASN A 51 -18.59 -3.91 -21.14
N SER A 52 -19.06 -2.66 -21.21
CA SER A 52 -19.61 -1.99 -20.06
C SER A 52 -20.74 -2.80 -19.41
N GLN A 53 -20.73 -2.89 -18.10
CA GLN A 53 -21.76 -3.57 -17.31
C GLN A 53 -22.30 -2.67 -16.22
N LEU A 54 -23.61 -2.76 -16.02
CA LEU A 54 -24.35 -2.04 -14.98
C LEU A 54 -24.80 -3.01 -13.89
N ALA A 55 -24.68 -2.61 -12.63
CA ALA A 55 -25.32 -3.30 -11.52
C ALA A 55 -26.66 -2.64 -11.24
N VAL A 56 -27.72 -3.43 -11.17
CA VAL A 56 -29.09 -2.97 -10.86
C VAL A 56 -29.55 -3.59 -9.56
N MET A 57 -30.10 -2.77 -8.67
CA MET A 57 -30.59 -3.18 -7.35
C MET A 57 -31.92 -2.50 -7.06
N LYS A 58 -32.87 -3.24 -6.50
CA LYS A 58 -34.12 -2.66 -5.98
C LYS A 58 -33.82 -1.86 -4.69
N THR A 59 -34.33 -0.65 -4.59
CA THR A 59 -34.23 0.14 -3.35
C THR A 59 -35.30 -0.25 -2.32
N GLY A 60 -34.95 -0.16 -1.04
CA GLY A 60 -35.94 -0.28 0.06
C GLY A 60 -36.48 -1.69 0.33
N SER A 61 -35.86 -2.76 -0.14
CA SER A 61 -36.25 -4.15 0.13
C SER A 61 -35.07 -5.04 0.41
N SER A 62 -35.18 -5.89 1.43
CA SER A 62 -34.28 -7.02 1.67
C SER A 62 -34.58 -8.18 0.72
N GLY A 63 -33.54 -8.96 0.41
CA GLY A 63 -33.71 -10.24 -0.31
C GLY A 63 -33.85 -10.16 -1.83
N VAL A 64 -33.75 -9.00 -2.47
CA VAL A 64 -33.70 -8.90 -3.93
C VAL A 64 -32.24 -8.90 -4.40
N PRO A 65 -31.80 -9.92 -5.13
CA PRO A 65 -30.40 -10.01 -5.55
C PRO A 65 -30.02 -8.89 -6.54
N LYS A 66 -28.74 -8.50 -6.49
CA LYS A 66 -28.13 -7.64 -7.50
C LYS A 66 -28.20 -8.32 -8.86
N THR A 67 -28.60 -7.58 -9.87
CA THR A 67 -28.59 -8.01 -11.28
C THR A 67 -27.46 -7.30 -12.02
N ILE A 68 -26.75 -8.01 -12.87
CA ILE A 68 -25.79 -7.43 -13.79
C ILE A 68 -26.42 -7.37 -15.17
N LEU A 69 -26.45 -6.16 -15.74
CA LEU A 69 -26.86 -5.95 -17.12
C LEU A 69 -25.63 -5.73 -17.97
N THR A 70 -25.59 -6.37 -19.13
CA THR A 70 -24.49 -6.26 -20.09
C THR A 70 -24.97 -5.45 -21.29
N ARG A 71 -24.09 -4.62 -21.83
CA ARG A 71 -24.34 -3.82 -23.02
C ARG A 71 -24.72 -4.73 -24.21
N GLU A 72 -25.78 -4.39 -24.92
CA GLU A 72 -26.31 -5.23 -25.99
C GLU A 72 -25.35 -5.25 -27.20
N THR A 73 -24.84 -4.11 -27.61
CA THR A 73 -23.83 -3.94 -28.67
C THR A 73 -22.92 -2.76 -28.36
N ASP A 74 -21.74 -2.69 -28.97
CA ASP A 74 -20.77 -1.61 -28.76
C ASP A 74 -21.27 -0.21 -29.20
N SER A 75 -22.36 -0.14 -29.95
CA SER A 75 -22.99 1.11 -30.40
C SER A 75 -24.32 1.41 -29.70
N SER A 76 -24.78 0.55 -28.81
CA SER A 76 -26.07 0.69 -28.12
C SER A 76 -25.90 1.31 -26.73
N ASP A 77 -26.84 2.13 -26.31
CA ASP A 77 -27.00 2.57 -24.90
C ASP A 77 -27.93 1.64 -24.12
N THR A 78 -28.29 0.50 -24.71
CA THR A 78 -29.15 -0.53 -24.12
C THR A 78 -28.34 -1.62 -23.46
N PHE A 79 -28.73 -1.94 -22.25
CA PHE A 79 -28.15 -3.00 -21.41
C PHE A 79 -29.23 -4.05 -21.14
N THR A 80 -28.90 -5.32 -21.27
CA THR A 80 -29.85 -6.43 -21.11
C THR A 80 -29.36 -7.46 -20.09
N GLY A 81 -30.32 -8.13 -19.46
CA GLY A 81 -30.10 -9.21 -18.49
C GLY A 81 -31.41 -9.65 -17.86
N ASP A 82 -31.35 -10.53 -16.87
CA ASP A 82 -32.52 -11.07 -16.20
C ASP A 82 -32.74 -10.44 -14.83
N LEU A 83 -33.83 -9.71 -14.67
CA LEU A 83 -34.20 -9.05 -13.41
C LEU A 83 -35.14 -9.94 -12.60
N SER A 84 -34.94 -9.99 -11.29
CA SER A 84 -35.82 -10.74 -10.38
C SER A 84 -37.27 -10.24 -10.44
N THR A 85 -38.22 -11.19 -10.49
CA THR A 85 -39.67 -10.90 -10.41
C THR A 85 -40.13 -10.29 -9.08
N LEU A 86 -39.23 -10.21 -8.08
CA LEU A 86 -39.45 -9.46 -6.85
C LEU A 86 -39.41 -7.93 -7.06
N VAL A 87 -38.83 -7.49 -8.19
CA VAL A 87 -39.01 -6.11 -8.67
C VAL A 87 -40.33 -6.02 -9.39
N LYS A 88 -41.22 -5.16 -8.92
CA LYS A 88 -42.53 -4.95 -9.50
C LYS A 88 -42.59 -3.66 -10.32
N ASN A 89 -43.67 -3.50 -11.10
CA ASN A 89 -43.92 -2.26 -11.81
C ASN A 89 -43.85 -1.05 -10.86
N GLU A 90 -43.29 0.06 -11.31
CA GLU A 90 -43.06 1.30 -10.57
C GLU A 90 -42.13 1.18 -9.36
N ASN A 91 -41.47 0.02 -9.11
CA ASN A 91 -40.46 -0.03 -8.08
C ASN A 91 -39.26 0.82 -8.50
N GLU A 92 -38.66 1.51 -7.52
CA GLU A 92 -37.40 2.22 -7.69
C GLU A 92 -36.25 1.21 -7.74
N ILE A 93 -35.38 1.38 -8.72
CA ILE A 93 -34.13 0.64 -8.89
C ILE A 93 -32.97 1.61 -8.95
N ALA A 94 -31.90 1.28 -8.23
CA ALA A 94 -30.64 1.98 -8.29
C ALA A 94 -29.74 1.28 -9.33
N VAL A 95 -29.09 2.07 -10.17
CA VAL A 95 -28.21 1.63 -11.26
C VAL A 95 -26.81 2.14 -11.00
N PHE A 96 -25.79 1.28 -11.13
CA PHE A 96 -24.38 1.60 -10.85
C PHE A 96 -23.46 1.21 -11.98
N TYR A 97 -22.47 2.03 -12.20
CA TYR A 97 -21.32 1.75 -13.07
C TYR A 97 -20.00 2.06 -12.35
N PRO A 98 -18.95 1.26 -12.56
CA PRO A 98 -18.97 -0.07 -13.18
C PRO A 98 -19.58 -1.12 -12.23
N ALA A 99 -20.24 -2.13 -12.79
CA ALA A 99 -20.91 -3.18 -12.01
C ALA A 99 -19.98 -3.89 -11.01
N ALA A 100 -18.71 -4.08 -11.40
CA ALA A 100 -17.68 -4.73 -10.58
C ALA A 100 -17.37 -4.00 -9.27
N ALA A 101 -17.60 -2.69 -9.19
CA ALA A 101 -17.35 -1.91 -7.98
C ALA A 101 -18.39 -2.19 -6.88
N ILE A 102 -19.55 -2.76 -7.22
CA ILE A 102 -20.61 -3.06 -6.27
C ILE A 102 -20.47 -4.48 -5.76
N THR A 103 -20.04 -4.62 -4.52
CA THR A 103 -19.88 -5.93 -3.85
C THR A 103 -21.13 -6.35 -3.08
N ALA A 104 -22.03 -5.41 -2.75
CA ALA A 104 -23.31 -5.72 -2.14
C ALA A 104 -24.10 -6.71 -3.01
N THR A 105 -24.68 -7.74 -2.39
CA THR A 105 -25.42 -8.81 -3.08
C THR A 105 -26.94 -8.60 -3.02
N SER A 106 -27.41 -7.79 -2.08
CA SER A 106 -28.83 -7.47 -1.92
C SER A 106 -28.97 -6.02 -1.43
N SER A 107 -30.18 -5.48 -1.53
CA SER A 107 -30.51 -4.12 -1.09
C SER A 107 -30.52 -3.91 0.43
N ASP A 108 -30.20 -4.91 1.23
CA ASP A 108 -30.12 -4.79 2.69
C ASP A 108 -28.94 -3.92 3.12
N THR A 109 -27.89 -3.86 2.34
CA THR A 109 -26.80 -2.92 2.52
C THR A 109 -27.17 -1.60 1.86
N LEU A 110 -27.65 -0.66 2.66
CA LEU A 110 -27.97 0.69 2.21
C LEU A 110 -26.71 1.50 1.79
N THR A 111 -25.54 0.92 1.88
CA THR A 111 -24.28 1.58 1.57
C THR A 111 -23.32 0.67 0.81
N GLN A 112 -22.45 1.27 0.01
CA GLN A 112 -21.34 0.63 -0.70
C GLN A 112 -20.05 1.43 -0.51
N THR A 113 -18.99 0.78 -0.08
CA THR A 113 -17.65 1.40 -0.07
C THR A 113 -17.07 1.39 -1.48
N LEU A 114 -16.72 2.56 -1.96
CA LEU A 114 -15.98 2.77 -3.21
C LEU A 114 -14.53 3.11 -2.89
N ASN A 115 -13.59 2.64 -3.71
CA ASN A 115 -12.15 2.77 -3.45
C ASN A 115 -11.44 3.21 -4.73
N LEU A 116 -10.46 4.11 -4.60
CA LEU A 116 -9.65 4.62 -5.72
C LEU A 116 -8.27 3.95 -5.82
N SER A 117 -8.00 2.90 -5.06
CA SER A 117 -6.74 2.14 -5.15
C SER A 117 -6.71 1.25 -6.40
N GLY A 118 -5.51 1.05 -6.96
CA GLY A 118 -5.30 0.15 -8.09
C GLY A 118 -5.49 0.77 -9.48
N GLN A 119 -5.64 2.08 -9.58
CA GLN A 119 -5.64 2.79 -10.85
C GLN A 119 -4.31 2.58 -11.59
N ASP A 120 -4.36 2.50 -12.93
CA ASP A 120 -3.19 2.33 -13.78
C ASP A 120 -2.76 3.60 -14.54
N GLY A 121 -3.51 4.69 -14.38
CA GLY A 121 -3.23 5.99 -14.99
C GLY A 121 -3.58 6.12 -16.47
N THR A 122 -4.19 5.09 -17.08
CA THR A 122 -4.58 5.11 -18.49
C THR A 122 -6.04 5.52 -18.69
N LEU A 123 -6.37 6.04 -19.87
CA LEU A 123 -7.77 6.33 -20.22
C LEU A 123 -8.62 5.07 -20.23
N ALA A 124 -8.06 3.93 -20.63
CA ALA A 124 -8.77 2.65 -20.60
C ALA A 124 -9.02 2.17 -19.17
N GLY A 125 -8.00 2.25 -18.30
CA GLY A 125 -8.09 1.80 -16.91
C GLY A 125 -9.01 2.64 -16.04
N ILE A 126 -9.18 3.94 -16.37
CA ILE A 126 -10.04 4.84 -15.60
C ILE A 126 -11.50 4.38 -15.57
N THR A 127 -11.93 3.59 -16.53
CA THR A 127 -13.29 3.05 -16.61
C THR A 127 -13.70 2.21 -15.41
N ASN A 128 -12.73 1.62 -14.73
CA ASN A 128 -12.96 0.83 -13.51
C ASN A 128 -13.20 1.72 -12.27
N TYR A 129 -12.90 3.00 -12.36
CA TYR A 129 -12.96 3.98 -11.27
C TYR A 129 -13.85 5.17 -11.61
N ASP A 130 -14.55 5.08 -12.74
CA ASP A 130 -15.51 6.10 -13.18
C ASP A 130 -16.89 5.82 -12.59
N TYR A 131 -16.99 5.89 -11.28
CA TYR A 131 -18.20 5.59 -10.54
C TYR A 131 -19.34 6.51 -10.96
N SER A 132 -20.44 5.89 -11.42
CA SER A 132 -21.67 6.61 -11.79
C SER A 132 -22.89 5.91 -11.22
N TRP A 133 -23.94 6.67 -10.93
CA TRP A 133 -25.14 6.23 -10.27
C TRP A 133 -26.37 6.86 -10.90
N ALA A 134 -27.49 6.12 -10.91
CA ALA A 134 -28.80 6.63 -11.26
C ALA A 134 -29.89 5.97 -10.42
N LEU A 135 -31.00 6.66 -10.26
CA LEU A 135 -32.24 6.11 -9.71
C LEU A 135 -33.32 6.22 -10.78
N CYS A 136 -34.01 5.11 -11.04
CA CYS A 136 -35.09 5.09 -11.99
C CYS A 136 -36.22 4.13 -11.56
N LYS A 137 -37.34 4.12 -12.28
CA LYS A 137 -38.46 3.22 -12.03
C LYS A 137 -38.48 2.11 -13.03
N ALA A 138 -38.66 0.89 -12.54
CA ALA A 138 -38.85 -0.26 -13.40
C ALA A 138 -40.28 -0.29 -13.97
N SER A 139 -40.40 -0.47 -15.28
CA SER A 139 -41.66 -0.81 -15.94
C SER A 139 -41.68 -2.32 -16.15
N MET A 140 -42.51 -3.03 -15.41
CA MET A 140 -42.52 -4.49 -15.34
C MET A 140 -43.88 -5.03 -15.74
N ASN A 141 -43.90 -6.10 -16.52
CA ASN A 141 -45.07 -6.95 -16.76
C ASN A 141 -44.72 -8.42 -16.42
N GLU A 142 -45.61 -9.35 -16.72
CA GLU A 142 -45.42 -10.77 -16.38
C GLU A 142 -44.28 -11.46 -17.12
N THR A 143 -43.84 -10.95 -18.28
CA THR A 143 -42.92 -11.60 -19.19
C THR A 143 -41.63 -10.78 -19.44
N THR A 144 -41.66 -9.48 -19.27
CA THR A 144 -40.54 -8.59 -19.58
C THR A 144 -40.52 -7.36 -18.65
N GLY A 145 -39.37 -6.70 -18.60
CA GLY A 145 -39.24 -5.43 -17.94
C GLY A 145 -38.36 -4.46 -18.71
N SER A 146 -38.52 -3.16 -18.45
CA SER A 146 -37.68 -2.11 -19.04
C SER A 146 -37.53 -0.92 -18.11
N SER A 147 -36.52 -0.10 -18.36
CA SER A 147 -36.34 1.22 -17.73
C SER A 147 -35.45 2.11 -18.59
N ALA A 148 -35.37 3.38 -18.23
CA ALA A 148 -34.42 4.33 -18.80
C ALA A 148 -33.88 5.24 -17.69
N CYS A 149 -32.60 5.60 -17.77
CA CYS A 149 -31.98 6.53 -16.81
C CYS A 149 -30.82 7.33 -17.45
N GLU A 150 -30.52 8.45 -16.85
CA GLU A 150 -29.29 9.21 -17.07
C GLU A 150 -28.37 9.02 -15.86
N MET A 151 -27.16 8.53 -16.12
CA MET A 151 -26.18 8.25 -15.09
C MET A 151 -25.47 9.52 -14.64
N THR A 152 -25.45 9.75 -13.33
CA THR A 152 -24.72 10.85 -12.70
C THR A 152 -23.36 10.36 -12.21
N SER A 153 -22.29 11.00 -12.67
CA SER A 153 -20.95 10.67 -12.16
C SER A 153 -20.76 11.07 -10.71
N LEU A 154 -20.10 10.21 -9.96
CA LEU A 154 -19.76 10.40 -8.54
C LEU A 154 -18.32 10.87 -8.34
N VAL A 155 -17.51 10.93 -9.41
CA VAL A 155 -16.08 11.24 -9.36
C VAL A 155 -15.72 12.39 -10.29
N THR A 156 -14.53 12.94 -10.10
CA THR A 156 -13.83 13.84 -11.01
C THR A 156 -12.73 13.07 -11.71
N ILE A 157 -12.51 13.28 -12.99
CA ILE A 157 -11.34 12.75 -13.70
C ILE A 157 -10.30 13.86 -13.85
N GLY A 158 -9.10 13.64 -13.31
CA GLY A 158 -7.95 14.53 -13.52
C GLY A 158 -7.13 14.07 -14.72
N LYS A 159 -6.72 15.01 -15.57
CA LYS A 159 -5.77 14.84 -16.67
C LYS A 159 -4.49 15.57 -16.31
N PHE A 160 -3.38 14.85 -16.25
CA PHE A 160 -2.09 15.40 -15.88
C PHE A 160 -1.03 15.05 -16.92
N GLN A 161 -0.18 16.02 -17.20
CA GLN A 161 1.05 15.83 -17.96
C GLN A 161 2.22 16.23 -17.07
N PHE A 162 3.27 15.41 -17.08
CA PHE A 162 4.47 15.61 -16.29
C PHE A 162 5.66 15.89 -17.21
N THR A 163 6.45 16.91 -16.88
CA THR A 163 7.64 17.28 -17.65
C THR A 163 8.86 17.35 -16.75
N ALA A 164 10.03 17.04 -17.30
CA ALA A 164 11.31 17.14 -16.60
C ALA A 164 12.32 17.91 -17.48
N ASN A 165 13.34 18.51 -16.87
CA ASN A 165 14.44 19.19 -17.56
C ASN A 165 13.99 20.19 -18.65
N GLY A 166 13.14 21.13 -18.29
CA GLY A 166 12.41 21.98 -19.24
C GLY A 166 11.15 21.22 -19.71
N ASP A 167 10.58 21.57 -20.82
CA ASP A 167 9.28 21.04 -21.26
C ASP A 167 9.32 19.60 -21.84
N SER A 168 10.37 18.82 -21.55
CA SER A 168 10.47 17.44 -22.01
C SER A 168 9.48 16.53 -21.25
N PRO A 169 8.59 15.79 -21.94
CA PRO A 169 7.67 14.88 -21.27
C PRO A 169 8.41 13.84 -20.43
N LEU A 170 7.97 13.66 -19.18
CA LEU A 170 8.43 12.56 -18.35
C LEU A 170 7.68 11.30 -18.77
N ASN A 171 8.42 10.28 -19.18
CA ASN A 171 7.89 9.05 -19.73
C ASN A 171 8.26 7.85 -18.84
N ASN A 172 7.64 6.70 -19.13
CA ASN A 172 7.93 5.44 -18.45
C ASN A 172 7.69 5.51 -16.93
N ILE A 173 6.65 6.22 -16.51
CA ILE A 173 6.27 6.36 -15.10
C ILE A 173 5.58 5.07 -14.67
N THR A 174 6.19 4.31 -13.79
CA THR A 174 5.65 3.03 -13.29
C THR A 174 4.77 3.20 -12.07
N ARG A 175 4.94 4.32 -11.36
CA ARG A 175 4.17 4.61 -10.15
C ARG A 175 3.99 6.11 -9.96
N ILE A 176 2.80 6.49 -9.53
CA ILE A 176 2.49 7.84 -9.06
C ILE A 176 1.78 7.71 -7.71
N THR A 177 2.30 8.41 -6.70
CA THR A 177 1.62 8.59 -5.41
C THR A 177 1.12 10.02 -5.34
N VAL A 178 -0.19 10.19 -5.17
CA VAL A 178 -0.83 11.50 -5.01
C VAL A 178 -1.17 11.72 -3.55
N THR A 179 -0.71 12.83 -3.01
CA THR A 179 -1.00 13.27 -1.63
C THR A 179 -1.60 14.67 -1.64
N ALA A 180 -2.18 15.10 -0.54
CA ALA A 180 -2.63 16.48 -0.37
C ALA A 180 -1.67 17.21 0.58
N THR A 181 -1.12 18.35 0.13
CA THR A 181 -0.33 19.26 0.99
C THR A 181 -1.21 20.29 1.68
N ALA A 182 -2.40 20.55 1.15
CA ALA A 182 -3.45 21.34 1.78
C ALA A 182 -4.83 20.83 1.32
N GLY A 183 -5.86 21.02 2.16
CA GLY A 183 -7.20 20.49 1.90
C GLY A 183 -7.31 18.98 2.15
N ASN A 184 -8.24 18.32 1.47
CA ASN A 184 -8.50 16.89 1.66
C ASN A 184 -8.43 16.12 0.35
N LEU A 185 -7.75 14.99 0.37
CA LEU A 185 -7.76 13.97 -0.66
C LEU A 185 -8.40 12.70 -0.08
N TYR A 186 -9.38 12.14 -0.78
CA TYR A 186 -10.08 10.95 -0.31
C TYR A 186 -9.68 9.73 -1.13
N SER A 187 -9.24 8.69 -0.45
CA SER A 187 -8.88 7.40 -1.06
C SER A 187 -10.07 6.45 -1.16
N SER A 188 -11.06 6.62 -0.28
CA SER A 188 -12.31 5.86 -0.32
C SER A 188 -13.50 6.69 0.14
N ALA A 189 -14.69 6.27 -0.26
CA ALA A 189 -15.97 6.87 0.13
C ALA A 189 -17.02 5.80 0.34
N VAL A 190 -17.89 6.01 1.32
CA VAL A 190 -19.08 5.16 1.54
C VAL A 190 -20.27 5.86 0.90
N MET A 191 -20.81 5.27 -0.14
CA MET A 191 -21.98 5.76 -0.87
C MET A 191 -23.25 5.11 -0.36
N LYS A 192 -24.33 5.89 -0.24
CA LYS A 192 -25.66 5.36 -0.01
C LYS A 192 -26.27 4.90 -1.33
N LEU A 193 -26.72 3.66 -1.38
CA LEU A 193 -27.31 3.07 -2.59
C LEU A 193 -28.63 3.76 -3.02
N LYS A 194 -29.35 4.34 -2.06
CA LYS A 194 -30.64 4.94 -2.27
C LYS A 194 -30.59 6.26 -3.05
N ASP A 195 -29.58 7.07 -2.83
CA ASP A 195 -29.51 8.44 -3.34
C ASP A 195 -28.20 8.80 -4.04
N GLY A 196 -27.22 7.87 -4.06
CA GLY A 196 -25.90 8.10 -4.63
C GLY A 196 -25.05 9.10 -3.85
N GLU A 197 -25.48 9.53 -2.66
CA GLU A 197 -24.72 10.48 -1.86
C GLU A 197 -23.70 9.77 -0.94
N PHE A 198 -22.58 10.43 -0.70
CA PHE A 198 -21.56 9.90 0.21
C PHE A 198 -21.99 10.13 1.67
N SER A 199 -22.05 9.05 2.44
CA SER A 199 -22.32 9.11 3.89
C SER A 199 -21.06 9.39 4.71
N SER A 200 -19.90 8.99 4.19
CA SER A 200 -18.59 9.29 4.75
C SER A 200 -17.50 9.18 3.68
N THR A 201 -16.38 9.85 3.93
CA THR A 201 -15.18 9.78 3.12
C THR A 201 -13.99 9.53 4.02
N GLN A 202 -12.97 8.82 3.52
CA GLN A 202 -11.73 8.57 4.22
C GLN A 202 -10.59 9.27 3.50
N THR A 203 -9.87 10.11 4.21
CA THR A 203 -8.65 10.73 3.71
C THR A 203 -7.55 9.68 3.51
N GLY A 204 -6.75 9.85 2.46
CA GLY A 204 -5.64 8.94 2.17
C GLY A 204 -5.00 9.26 0.83
N ASN A 205 -3.87 8.65 0.59
CA ASN A 205 -3.14 8.79 -0.66
C ASN A 205 -3.79 7.96 -1.77
N ILE A 206 -3.68 8.42 -3.02
CA ILE A 206 -4.07 7.65 -4.21
C ILE A 206 -2.77 7.17 -4.87
N THR A 207 -2.67 5.85 -5.06
CA THR A 207 -1.50 5.25 -5.72
C THR A 207 -1.92 4.65 -7.06
N ILE A 208 -1.24 5.08 -8.11
CA ILE A 208 -1.35 4.59 -9.47
C ILE A 208 -0.14 3.70 -9.75
N LYS A 209 -0.35 2.51 -10.32
CA LYS A 209 0.73 1.57 -10.65
C LYS A 209 0.55 1.06 -12.07
N ASN A 210 1.59 1.21 -12.90
CA ASN A 210 1.61 0.73 -14.28
C ASN A 210 2.98 0.13 -14.60
N LYS A 211 3.08 -1.18 -14.61
CA LYS A 211 4.36 -1.88 -14.87
C LYS A 211 4.93 -1.62 -16.27
N ALA A 212 4.08 -1.32 -17.25
CA ALA A 212 4.52 -1.01 -18.61
C ALA A 212 5.08 0.40 -18.75
N GLY A 213 4.82 1.26 -17.76
CA GLY A 213 5.17 2.67 -17.76
C GLY A 213 4.13 3.54 -18.47
N ILE A 214 3.72 4.62 -17.79
CA ILE A 214 2.84 5.64 -18.34
C ILE A 214 3.70 6.63 -19.12
N SER A 215 3.25 7.00 -20.31
CA SER A 215 3.86 8.06 -21.13
C SER A 215 2.78 8.98 -21.68
N GLY A 216 3.00 10.27 -21.64
CA GLY A 216 2.02 11.28 -22.05
C GLY A 216 1.00 11.59 -20.96
N THR A 217 -0.29 11.68 -21.32
CA THR A 217 -1.35 12.05 -20.38
C THR A 217 -1.68 10.94 -19.40
N THR A 218 -1.69 11.29 -18.12
CA THR A 218 -2.10 10.42 -17.02
C THR A 218 -3.52 10.77 -16.60
N TYR A 219 -4.38 9.78 -16.48
CA TYR A 219 -5.76 9.91 -16.03
C TYR A 219 -5.93 9.37 -14.61
N ILE A 220 -6.52 10.16 -13.72
CA ILE A 220 -6.70 9.81 -12.31
C ILE A 220 -8.12 10.14 -11.90
N SER A 221 -8.82 9.17 -11.30
CA SER A 221 -10.13 9.39 -10.69
C SER A 221 -9.97 9.89 -9.26
N PHE A 222 -10.79 10.87 -8.89
CA PHE A 222 -10.85 11.47 -7.57
C PHE A 222 -12.28 11.51 -7.06
N PHE A 223 -12.47 11.33 -5.75
CA PHE A 223 -13.71 11.76 -5.13
C PHE A 223 -13.77 13.29 -5.01
N PRO A 224 -14.97 13.88 -5.08
CA PRO A 224 -15.14 15.33 -4.94
C PRO A 224 -14.46 15.86 -3.69
N SER A 225 -13.59 16.84 -3.86
CA SER A 225 -12.79 17.41 -2.78
C SER A 225 -12.17 18.74 -3.20
N GLU A 226 -11.49 19.38 -2.27
CA GLU A 226 -10.67 20.55 -2.52
C GLU A 226 -9.31 20.31 -1.90
N ALA A 227 -8.26 20.28 -2.73
CA ALA A 227 -6.92 19.93 -2.30
C ALA A 227 -5.83 20.59 -3.15
N GLN A 228 -4.71 20.90 -2.55
CA GLN A 228 -3.45 21.11 -3.26
C GLN A 228 -2.75 19.76 -3.37
N LEU A 229 -2.51 19.32 -4.61
CA LEU A 229 -1.98 17.98 -4.88
C LEU A 229 -0.46 18.02 -5.01
N HIS A 230 0.15 17.01 -4.42
CA HIS A 230 1.56 16.68 -4.56
C HIS A 230 1.71 15.28 -5.15
N PHE A 231 2.61 15.13 -6.11
CA PHE A 231 2.86 13.90 -6.84
C PHE A 231 4.29 13.44 -6.61
N THR A 232 4.46 12.19 -6.21
CA THR A 232 5.74 11.49 -6.24
C THR A 232 5.68 10.47 -7.38
N LEU A 233 6.60 10.57 -8.34
CA LEU A 233 6.60 9.75 -9.55
C LEU A 233 7.86 8.88 -9.59
N VAL A 234 7.71 7.60 -9.92
CA VAL A 234 8.82 6.66 -10.09
C VAL A 234 8.84 6.18 -11.53
N THR A 235 9.99 6.21 -12.17
CA THR A 235 10.17 5.73 -13.56
C THR A 235 10.63 4.27 -13.60
N THR A 236 10.63 3.66 -14.77
CA THR A 236 11.20 2.31 -15.00
C THR A 236 12.69 2.21 -14.68
N THR A 237 13.42 3.33 -14.70
CA THR A 237 14.84 3.41 -14.33
C THR A 237 15.07 3.57 -12.83
N GLY A 238 13.98 3.70 -12.05
CA GLY A 238 14.06 3.90 -10.61
C GLY A 238 14.27 5.35 -10.18
N GLU A 239 14.35 6.29 -11.13
CA GLU A 239 14.41 7.71 -10.81
C GLU A 239 13.09 8.16 -10.18
N VAL A 240 13.19 9.02 -9.17
CA VAL A 240 12.03 9.55 -8.45
C VAL A 240 11.97 11.05 -8.65
N TYR A 241 10.78 11.51 -9.02
CA TYR A 241 10.49 12.92 -9.28
C TYR A 241 9.36 13.40 -8.37
N GLU A 242 9.36 14.67 -8.08
CA GLU A 242 8.25 15.34 -7.39
C GLU A 242 7.67 16.45 -8.26
N ALA A 243 6.35 16.61 -8.18
CA ALA A 243 5.61 17.71 -8.77
C ALA A 243 4.45 18.11 -7.87
N ALA A 244 3.96 19.34 -7.98
CA ALA A 244 2.81 19.79 -7.21
C ALA A 244 1.95 20.76 -8.01
N THR A 245 0.67 20.83 -7.69
CA THR A 245 -0.17 21.93 -8.15
C THR A 245 0.20 23.22 -7.41
N SER A 246 0.23 24.35 -8.13
CA SER A 246 0.60 25.65 -7.54
C SER A 246 -0.43 26.17 -6.54
N THR A 247 -1.66 25.73 -6.66
CA THR A 247 -2.81 26.16 -5.83
C THR A 247 -3.69 24.98 -5.48
N THR A 248 -4.57 25.19 -4.52
CA THR A 248 -5.68 24.29 -4.23
C THR A 248 -6.60 24.22 -5.44
N ILE A 249 -7.00 23.02 -5.82
CA ILE A 249 -7.92 22.73 -6.93
C ILE A 249 -9.23 22.19 -6.38
N LYS A 250 -10.33 22.51 -7.05
CA LYS A 250 -11.66 22.02 -6.72
C LYS A 250 -12.01 20.86 -7.66
N LEU A 251 -12.09 19.67 -7.09
CA LEU A 251 -12.44 18.44 -7.79
C LEU A 251 -13.95 18.24 -7.66
N GLU A 252 -14.72 18.53 -8.69
CA GLU A 252 -16.17 18.45 -8.71
C GLU A 252 -16.67 17.19 -9.42
N LYS A 253 -17.66 16.49 -8.84
CA LYS A 253 -18.22 15.28 -9.46
C LYS A 253 -18.76 15.59 -10.87
N GLY A 254 -18.53 14.65 -11.79
CA GLY A 254 -18.98 14.77 -13.17
C GLY A 254 -18.18 15.75 -14.02
N LYS A 255 -17.02 16.21 -13.55
CA LYS A 255 -16.12 17.10 -14.30
C LYS A 255 -14.81 16.43 -14.64
N VAL A 256 -14.16 16.95 -15.68
CA VAL A 256 -12.74 16.71 -15.96
C VAL A 256 -11.97 17.93 -15.47
N TYR A 257 -10.92 17.67 -14.70
CA TYR A 257 -9.92 18.66 -14.33
C TYR A 257 -8.68 18.44 -15.17
N GLU A 258 -8.33 19.41 -15.98
CA GLU A 258 -7.11 19.41 -16.80
C GLU A 258 -6.09 20.35 -16.20
N ALA A 259 -4.96 19.79 -15.77
CA ALA A 259 -3.86 20.58 -15.22
C ALA A 259 -2.96 21.10 -16.36
N PRO A 260 -2.40 22.31 -16.24
CA PRO A 260 -1.21 22.66 -17.00
C PRO A 260 -0.12 21.61 -16.78
N ALA A 261 0.79 21.45 -17.74
CA ALA A 261 1.92 20.53 -17.57
C ALA A 261 2.67 20.82 -16.25
N LEU A 262 2.83 19.80 -15.44
CA LEU A 262 3.49 19.90 -14.14
C LEU A 262 4.99 19.64 -14.32
N THR A 263 5.82 20.64 -14.00
CA THR A 263 7.27 20.50 -14.02
C THR A 263 7.72 19.66 -12.83
N CYS A 264 8.41 18.56 -13.11
CA CYS A 264 8.92 17.63 -12.14
C CYS A 264 10.37 17.95 -11.77
N THR A 265 10.68 17.85 -10.50
CA THR A 265 12.04 17.95 -9.95
C THR A 265 12.54 16.54 -9.63
N LEU A 266 13.69 16.17 -10.21
CA LEU A 266 14.37 14.92 -9.86
C LEU A 266 14.86 14.99 -8.42
N LEU A 267 14.50 14.00 -7.61
CA LEU A 267 15.01 13.89 -6.25
C LEU A 267 16.45 13.36 -6.26
N PRO A 268 17.32 13.95 -5.44
CA PRO A 268 18.64 13.37 -5.19
C PRO A 268 18.50 11.94 -4.67
N SER A 269 19.41 11.05 -5.07
CA SER A 269 19.37 9.65 -4.68
C SER A 269 20.64 9.25 -3.92
N ALA A 270 20.45 8.65 -2.75
CA ALA A 270 21.50 8.09 -1.91
C ALA A 270 21.96 6.73 -2.39
N LYS A 271 23.16 6.33 -1.96
CA LYS A 271 23.72 4.98 -2.08
C LYS A 271 23.99 4.40 -0.69
N VAL A 272 23.99 3.08 -0.60
CA VAL A 272 24.46 2.42 0.62
C VAL A 272 25.92 2.81 0.87
N GLY A 273 26.23 3.22 2.09
CA GLY A 273 27.52 3.76 2.51
C GLY A 273 27.66 5.28 2.41
N ASP A 274 26.67 6.01 1.90
CA ASP A 274 26.70 7.46 1.92
C ASP A 274 26.53 8.02 3.36
N TYR A 275 27.22 9.13 3.62
CA TYR A 275 27.02 9.90 4.84
C TYR A 275 25.73 10.71 4.72
N TYR A 276 24.88 10.65 5.73
CA TYR A 276 23.63 11.40 5.79
C TYR A 276 23.73 12.54 6.80
N TYR A 277 23.28 13.72 6.40
CA TYR A 277 23.45 14.95 7.16
C TYR A 277 22.15 15.48 7.76
N SER A 278 22.29 16.35 8.76
CA SER A 278 21.16 16.97 9.47
C SER A 278 20.26 17.85 8.59
N ASP A 279 20.72 18.24 7.40
CA ASP A 279 19.96 19.00 6.40
C ASP A 279 19.29 18.10 5.36
N ALA A 280 19.16 16.81 5.65
CA ALA A 280 18.59 15.78 4.78
C ALA A 280 19.33 15.57 3.45
N THR A 281 20.59 16.00 3.35
CA THR A 281 21.48 15.72 2.22
C THR A 281 22.38 14.52 2.51
N PHE A 282 22.99 13.97 1.48
CA PHE A 282 23.93 12.84 1.61
C PHE A 282 25.08 12.98 0.60
N SER A 283 26.17 12.29 0.87
CA SER A 283 27.33 12.22 -0.02
C SER A 283 28.19 10.99 0.25
N SER A 284 28.88 10.51 -0.79
CA SER A 284 29.78 9.34 -0.70
C SER A 284 31.05 9.61 0.10
N GLU A 285 31.43 10.88 0.21
CA GLU A 285 32.55 11.34 1.04
C GLU A 285 32.04 12.26 2.14
N ARG A 286 32.70 12.20 3.30
CA ARG A 286 32.29 13.04 4.43
C ARG A 286 32.51 14.52 4.14
N ASN A 287 31.48 15.31 4.36
CA ASN A 287 31.55 16.78 4.28
C ASN A 287 31.74 17.36 5.69
N GLU A 288 32.93 17.86 5.97
CA GLU A 288 33.30 18.44 7.27
C GLU A 288 32.54 19.74 7.63
N ASN A 289 31.90 20.36 6.63
CA ASN A 289 31.08 21.56 6.84
C ASN A 289 29.63 21.25 7.20
N LYS A 290 29.25 19.97 7.26
CA LYS A 290 27.90 19.51 7.58
C LYS A 290 27.90 18.60 8.80
N THR A 291 26.82 18.64 9.55
CA THR A 291 26.63 17.73 10.68
C THR A 291 26.17 16.38 10.19
N CYS A 292 27.05 15.40 10.12
CA CYS A 292 26.71 14.02 9.82
C CYS A 292 25.94 13.40 10.99
N ILE A 293 24.78 12.79 10.72
CA ILE A 293 23.92 12.18 11.74
C ILE A 293 23.78 10.68 11.59
N GLY A 294 24.20 10.11 10.44
CA GLY A 294 24.12 8.68 10.19
C GLY A 294 24.79 8.28 8.87
N ILE A 295 24.80 6.98 8.62
CA ILE A 295 25.29 6.39 7.37
C ILE A 295 24.16 5.58 6.76
N VAL A 296 23.96 5.71 5.45
CA VAL A 296 22.95 4.95 4.69
C VAL A 296 23.36 3.47 4.67
N TYR A 297 22.52 2.61 5.25
CA TYR A 297 22.80 1.17 5.29
C TYR A 297 21.82 0.36 4.43
N ALA A 298 20.69 0.93 4.04
CA ALA A 298 19.73 0.28 3.16
C ALA A 298 19.00 1.33 2.32
N LEU A 299 18.47 0.89 1.19
CA LEU A 299 17.62 1.69 0.32
C LEU A 299 16.21 1.14 0.37
N ASP A 300 15.24 2.03 0.43
CA ASP A 300 13.84 1.71 0.36
C ASP A 300 13.27 2.07 -1.02
N ASP A 301 12.24 1.36 -1.45
CA ASP A 301 11.41 1.76 -2.58
C ASP A 301 10.49 2.94 -2.18
N ALA A 302 9.71 3.43 -3.14
CA ALA A 302 8.78 4.53 -2.88
C ALA A 302 7.58 4.16 -1.96
N ASP A 303 7.41 2.87 -1.63
CA ASP A 303 6.47 2.38 -0.61
C ASP A 303 7.09 2.35 0.80
N GLY A 304 8.39 2.67 0.90
CA GLY A 304 9.14 2.60 2.15
C GLY A 304 9.55 1.17 2.53
N ASN A 305 9.48 0.22 1.57
CA ASN A 305 9.95 -1.14 1.78
C ASN A 305 11.43 -1.25 1.40
N LEU A 306 12.17 -1.99 2.19
CA LEU A 306 13.56 -2.29 1.87
C LEU A 306 13.64 -2.95 0.50
N SER A 307 14.49 -2.39 -0.38
CA SER A 307 14.65 -2.86 -1.76
C SER A 307 16.13 -3.14 -2.06
N PRO A 308 16.56 -4.38 -1.91
CA PRO A 308 17.95 -4.77 -2.09
C PRO A 308 18.45 -4.70 -3.54
N THR A 309 17.54 -4.54 -4.50
CA THR A 309 17.87 -4.41 -5.93
C THR A 309 18.19 -3.00 -6.38
N LEU A 310 17.91 -1.99 -5.54
CA LEU A 310 18.19 -0.61 -5.87
C LEU A 310 19.65 -0.27 -5.63
N SER A 311 20.31 0.30 -6.62
CA SER A 311 21.66 0.86 -6.50
C SER A 311 21.66 2.29 -5.97
N THR A 312 20.55 3.01 -6.14
CA THR A 312 20.32 4.36 -5.63
C THR A 312 18.84 4.55 -5.31
N SER A 313 18.53 5.38 -4.31
CA SER A 313 17.15 5.80 -4.01
C SER A 313 17.15 7.11 -3.23
N PRO A 314 16.13 7.98 -3.41
CA PRO A 314 15.91 9.10 -2.50
C PRO A 314 15.31 8.67 -1.15
N PHE A 315 14.96 7.39 -1.00
CA PHE A 315 14.41 6.79 0.21
C PHE A 315 15.34 5.70 0.73
N GLY A 316 15.46 5.59 2.03
CA GLY A 316 16.30 4.55 2.60
C GLY A 316 16.38 4.63 4.11
N ARG A 317 17.37 3.93 4.64
CA ARG A 317 17.58 3.79 6.08
C ARG A 317 18.99 4.17 6.46
N ILE A 318 19.09 4.95 7.52
CA ILE A 318 20.36 5.36 8.11
C ILE A 318 20.54 4.71 9.47
N VAL A 319 21.78 4.44 9.82
CA VAL A 319 22.19 4.03 11.16
C VAL A 319 22.86 5.19 11.86
N ALA A 320 22.49 5.43 13.12
CA ALA A 320 23.07 6.50 13.93
C ALA A 320 24.58 6.28 14.15
N LEU A 321 25.37 7.36 14.29
CA LEU A 321 26.81 7.30 14.53
C LEU A 321 27.16 6.80 15.94
N SER A 322 26.23 6.83 16.88
CA SER A 322 26.43 6.40 18.27
C SER A 322 25.39 5.40 18.73
N ASP A 323 25.78 4.52 19.63
CA ASP A 323 24.91 3.58 20.33
C ASP A 323 24.55 4.05 21.74
N ASN A 324 23.74 3.26 22.43
CA ASN A 324 23.54 3.39 23.86
C ASN A 324 24.85 3.06 24.60
N GLN A 325 25.45 4.05 25.25
CA GLN A 325 26.68 3.89 26.03
C GLN A 325 26.52 2.93 27.23
N SER A 326 25.29 2.67 27.65
CA SER A 326 24.95 1.70 28.69
C SER A 326 24.13 0.56 28.09
N SER A 327 24.54 -0.69 28.36
CA SER A 327 23.70 -1.84 28.01
C SER A 327 22.37 -1.77 28.74
N THR A 328 21.28 -2.17 28.09
CA THR A 328 19.93 -2.07 28.63
C THR A 328 19.15 -3.37 28.43
N LYS A 329 18.14 -3.57 29.24
CA LYS A 329 17.17 -4.66 29.05
C LYS A 329 16.30 -4.39 27.83
N TRP A 330 15.81 -5.45 27.21
CA TRP A 330 14.81 -5.34 26.15
C TRP A 330 13.47 -4.85 26.71
N ILE A 331 13.05 -5.44 27.86
CA ILE A 331 11.82 -5.14 28.58
C ILE A 331 12.08 -5.17 30.09
N SER A 332 11.32 -4.42 30.87
CA SER A 332 11.41 -4.40 32.33
C SER A 332 10.72 -5.58 33.00
N LYS A 333 9.61 -6.05 32.43
CA LYS A 333 8.84 -7.22 32.90
C LYS A 333 8.49 -8.08 31.69
N ALA A 334 8.92 -9.34 31.70
CA ALA A 334 8.68 -10.27 30.60
C ALA A 334 7.17 -10.40 30.31
N GLU A 335 6.82 -10.16 29.05
CA GLU A 335 5.49 -10.28 28.49
C GLU A 335 5.58 -10.43 26.98
N ASP A 336 4.54 -10.99 26.36
CA ASP A 336 4.34 -11.01 24.93
C ASP A 336 3.79 -9.67 24.47
N ILE A 337 4.37 -9.08 23.42
CA ILE A 337 3.98 -7.74 22.98
C ILE A 337 2.94 -7.85 21.88
N GLU A 338 1.70 -7.51 22.18
CA GLU A 338 0.65 -7.42 21.19
C GLU A 338 1.05 -6.47 20.06
N GLY A 339 1.11 -6.98 18.82
CA GLY A 339 1.48 -6.23 17.62
C GLY A 339 2.95 -6.37 17.19
N ILE A 340 3.73 -7.23 17.87
CA ILE A 340 5.02 -7.73 17.40
C ILE A 340 4.91 -9.23 17.21
N GLU A 341 5.27 -9.71 16.02
CA GLU A 341 5.25 -11.13 15.71
C GLU A 341 6.38 -11.88 16.42
N ASN A 342 6.08 -13.08 16.92
CA ASN A 342 7.06 -13.98 17.52
C ASN A 342 7.78 -14.80 16.44
N TYR A 343 9.05 -14.54 16.22
CA TYR A 343 9.92 -15.30 15.32
C TYR A 343 10.59 -16.44 16.10
N THR A 344 10.07 -17.65 15.99
CA THR A 344 10.56 -18.82 16.75
C THR A 344 11.84 -19.42 16.17
N THR A 345 12.23 -19.03 14.95
CA THR A 345 13.46 -19.47 14.28
C THR A 345 14.26 -18.25 13.81
N ALA A 346 15.56 -18.46 13.60
CA ALA A 346 16.40 -17.43 13.00
C ALA A 346 16.37 -17.47 11.46
N ASP A 347 15.74 -18.47 10.87
CA ASP A 347 15.79 -18.78 9.44
C ASP A 347 15.33 -17.63 8.56
N GLY A 348 15.89 -17.57 7.35
CA GLY A 348 15.51 -16.64 6.31
C GLY A 348 15.83 -17.18 4.92
N THR A 349 14.99 -16.90 3.95
CA THR A 349 15.23 -17.18 2.54
C THR A 349 15.44 -15.87 1.80
N LEU A 350 16.59 -15.72 1.13
CA LEU A 350 16.86 -14.63 0.22
C LEU A 350 16.56 -15.10 -1.21
N THR A 351 15.53 -14.57 -1.83
CA THR A 351 15.31 -14.76 -3.26
C THR A 351 16.32 -13.93 -4.05
N SER A 352 16.94 -14.54 -5.05
CA SER A 352 18.07 -13.94 -5.73
C SER A 352 17.72 -12.64 -6.44
N GLY A 353 18.44 -11.65 -6.10
CA GLY A 353 18.62 -10.38 -6.74
C GLY A 353 19.86 -9.79 -6.13
N VAL A 354 20.44 -8.79 -6.73
CA VAL A 354 21.70 -8.24 -6.25
C VAL A 354 21.38 -7.28 -5.12
N LEU A 355 21.61 -7.70 -3.89
CA LEU A 355 21.87 -6.72 -2.83
C LEU A 355 23.12 -5.94 -3.22
N PRO A 356 23.22 -4.63 -2.95
CA PRO A 356 24.38 -3.82 -3.35
C PRO A 356 25.74 -4.32 -2.85
N TYR A 357 25.74 -5.19 -1.86
CA TYR A 357 26.92 -5.80 -1.21
C TYR A 357 26.96 -7.33 -1.38
N TYR A 358 26.11 -7.91 -2.24
CA TYR A 358 26.01 -9.34 -2.50
C TYR A 358 26.57 -9.66 -3.88
N ASP A 359 27.55 -10.55 -3.98
CA ASP A 359 28.26 -10.88 -5.22
C ASP A 359 27.58 -11.96 -6.07
N GLY A 360 26.41 -12.43 -5.66
CA GLY A 360 25.65 -13.46 -6.39
C GLY A 360 25.85 -14.88 -5.87
N THR A 361 26.64 -15.07 -4.82
CA THR A 361 26.81 -16.38 -4.16
C THR A 361 26.23 -16.32 -2.74
N ALA A 362 25.68 -17.45 -2.25
CA ALA A 362 25.25 -17.54 -0.86
C ALA A 362 26.38 -17.23 0.12
N ASP A 363 27.60 -17.64 -0.25
CA ASP A 363 28.80 -17.46 0.55
C ASP A 363 29.29 -16.01 0.65
N SER A 364 28.91 -15.13 -0.27
CA SER A 364 29.27 -13.71 -0.18
C SER A 364 28.40 -12.94 0.83
N PHE A 365 27.17 -13.33 0.96
CA PHE A 365 26.26 -12.71 1.93
C PHE A 365 26.49 -13.27 3.33
N PHE A 366 26.66 -14.60 3.40
CA PHE A 366 26.96 -15.33 4.62
C PHE A 366 28.09 -16.32 4.28
N SER A 367 29.22 -16.19 4.93
CA SER A 367 30.37 -17.07 4.67
C SER A 367 30.13 -18.50 5.20
N ASP A 368 31.00 -19.42 4.81
CA ASP A 368 31.02 -20.82 5.26
C ASP A 368 31.08 -21.03 6.80
N LYS A 369 31.33 -19.94 7.56
CA LYS A 369 31.27 -19.93 9.04
C LYS A 369 29.92 -19.49 9.59
N ASP A 370 28.91 -19.40 8.78
CA ASP A 370 27.61 -18.85 9.15
C ASP A 370 26.80 -19.76 10.05
N GLU A 371 27.04 -21.06 10.01
CA GLU A 371 26.44 -22.01 10.96
C GLU A 371 26.82 -21.68 12.41
N GLU A 372 28.02 -21.13 12.65
CA GLU A 372 28.43 -20.61 13.95
C GLU A 372 27.82 -19.23 14.25
N ARG A 373 27.57 -18.45 13.20
CA ARG A 373 27.07 -17.08 13.28
C ARG A 373 25.57 -17.01 13.51
N ILE A 374 24.82 -17.80 12.75
CA ILE A 374 23.37 -17.85 12.82
C ILE A 374 23.00 -19.21 13.40
N LYS A 375 22.97 -19.28 14.72
CA LYS A 375 22.75 -20.54 15.41
C LYS A 375 21.36 -21.11 15.12
N GLY A 376 21.30 -22.14 14.28
CA GLY A 376 20.06 -22.82 13.87
C GLY A 376 19.36 -22.19 12.68
N ALA A 377 19.96 -21.22 12.00
CA ALA A 377 19.37 -20.61 10.81
C ALA A 377 19.80 -21.35 9.51
N THR A 378 18.84 -21.52 8.62
CA THR A 378 19.09 -21.99 7.26
C THR A 378 18.82 -20.84 6.30
N ILE A 379 19.80 -20.52 5.42
CA ILE A 379 19.64 -19.47 4.41
C ILE A 379 19.63 -20.14 3.05
N HIS A 380 18.58 -19.85 2.30
CA HIS A 380 18.40 -20.34 0.94
C HIS A 380 18.39 -19.16 -0.03
N VAL A 381 19.09 -19.29 -1.15
CA VAL A 381 19.09 -18.32 -2.25
C VAL A 381 18.39 -18.95 -3.44
N GLU A 382 17.29 -18.36 -3.88
CA GLU A 382 16.58 -18.78 -5.08
C GLU A 382 17.00 -17.90 -6.27
N THR A 383 17.43 -18.54 -7.37
CA THR A 383 17.89 -17.84 -8.60
C THR A 383 16.71 -17.37 -9.46
N GLY A 384 16.81 -16.17 -10.03
CA GLY A 384 15.88 -15.64 -11.05
C GLY A 384 14.69 -14.82 -10.52
N GLN A 385 14.62 -14.54 -9.22
CA GLN A 385 13.61 -13.68 -8.62
C GLN A 385 14.24 -12.37 -8.09
N PRO A 386 13.46 -11.28 -7.91
CA PRO A 386 13.94 -10.10 -7.19
C PRO A 386 14.44 -10.48 -5.79
N ALA A 387 15.53 -9.89 -5.33
CA ALA A 387 16.04 -10.17 -4.00
C ALA A 387 15.10 -9.65 -2.92
N THR A 388 14.38 -10.55 -2.29
CA THR A 388 13.53 -10.28 -1.13
C THR A 388 13.70 -11.42 -0.13
N TRP A 389 13.56 -11.09 1.16
CA TRP A 389 13.42 -12.11 2.17
C TRP A 389 12.01 -12.70 2.09
N VAL A 390 11.91 -14.01 1.90
CA VAL A 390 10.61 -14.71 1.74
C VAL A 390 10.34 -15.74 2.83
N SER A 391 11.15 -15.77 3.87
CA SER A 391 10.96 -16.68 4.99
C SER A 391 10.40 -15.95 6.20
N GLU A 392 9.83 -16.70 7.12
CA GLU A 392 9.21 -16.24 8.35
C GLU A 392 10.20 -16.20 9.55
N GLY A 393 11.50 -16.43 9.33
CA GLY A 393 12.51 -16.39 10.38
C GLY A 393 12.90 -14.96 10.78
N ALA A 394 13.55 -14.80 11.93
CA ALA A 394 13.91 -13.51 12.49
C ALA A 394 14.78 -12.65 11.57
N ILE A 395 15.66 -13.25 10.75
CA ILE A 395 16.50 -12.52 9.80
C ILE A 395 15.74 -11.98 8.59
N SER A 396 14.50 -12.42 8.36
CA SER A 396 13.60 -11.87 7.34
C SER A 396 12.74 -10.72 7.86
N ASP A 397 12.84 -10.40 9.13
CA ASP A 397 12.12 -9.29 9.75
C ASP A 397 12.81 -7.96 9.49
N PHE A 398 12.15 -7.06 8.78
CA PHE A 398 12.58 -5.69 8.47
C PHE A 398 11.60 -4.62 9.01
N ASN A 399 10.80 -4.97 10.04
CA ASN A 399 9.73 -4.15 10.58
C ASN A 399 10.13 -3.34 11.83
N GLY A 400 11.42 -3.06 12.03
CA GLY A 400 11.93 -2.39 13.22
C GLY A 400 11.20 -1.11 13.59
N LYS A 401 10.82 -0.30 12.59
CA LYS A 401 10.05 0.94 12.80
C LYS A 401 8.65 0.66 13.36
N ALA A 402 7.94 -0.33 12.79
CA ALA A 402 6.61 -0.71 13.26
C ALA A 402 6.68 -1.27 14.70
N HIS A 403 7.65 -2.14 14.98
CA HIS A 403 7.87 -2.69 16.33
C HIS A 403 8.16 -1.59 17.35
N THR A 404 9.02 -0.62 17.00
CA THR A 404 9.36 0.48 17.90
C THR A 404 8.18 1.42 18.15
N ALA A 405 7.20 1.50 17.27
CA ALA A 405 5.95 2.20 17.53
C ALA A 405 5.18 1.63 18.74
N TYR A 406 5.34 0.34 19.03
CA TYR A 406 4.83 -0.30 20.25
C TYR A 406 5.81 -0.11 21.42
N LEU A 407 7.08 -0.43 21.23
CA LEU A 407 8.11 -0.39 22.28
C LEU A 407 8.44 1.03 22.74
N GLY A 408 8.29 2.02 21.87
CA GLY A 408 8.56 3.42 22.18
C GLY A 408 7.55 4.11 23.12
N LYS A 409 6.36 3.47 23.31
CA LYS A 409 5.27 4.04 24.15
C LYS A 409 5.69 4.27 25.60
N SER A 410 6.63 3.49 26.12
CA SER A 410 7.13 3.61 27.49
C SER A 410 8.58 3.16 27.61
N SER A 411 9.51 4.10 27.75
CA SER A 411 10.93 3.79 27.97
C SER A 411 11.21 3.09 29.31
N SER A 412 10.33 3.22 30.29
CA SER A 412 10.45 2.49 31.55
C SER A 412 10.05 1.03 31.43
N SER A 413 9.06 0.72 30.61
CA SER A 413 8.62 -0.66 30.34
C SER A 413 9.49 -1.33 29.29
N TYR A 414 9.88 -0.60 28.24
CA TYR A 414 10.62 -1.08 27.06
C TYR A 414 11.94 -0.29 26.88
N PRO A 415 12.95 -0.51 27.74
CA PRO A 415 14.15 0.33 27.74
C PRO A 415 14.91 0.34 26.41
N ALA A 416 15.02 -0.80 25.70
CA ALA A 416 15.72 -0.88 24.42
C ALA A 416 15.01 -0.09 23.31
N GLY A 417 13.74 -0.33 23.10
CA GLY A 417 12.93 0.39 22.11
C GLY A 417 12.75 1.85 22.49
N GLY A 418 12.51 2.13 23.78
CA GLY A 418 12.35 3.48 24.29
C GLY A 418 13.59 4.36 24.13
N TYR A 419 14.79 3.80 24.31
CA TYR A 419 16.03 4.53 24.04
C TYR A 419 16.10 4.98 22.56
N CYS A 420 15.89 4.04 21.62
CA CYS A 420 15.96 4.36 20.21
C CYS A 420 14.85 5.35 19.79
N TYR A 421 13.64 5.19 20.31
CA TYR A 421 12.54 6.10 20.05
C TYR A 421 12.79 7.54 20.56
N GLN A 422 13.44 7.68 21.73
CA GLN A 422 13.77 8.99 22.32
C GLN A 422 15.07 9.58 21.78
N TYR A 423 15.84 8.81 21.02
CA TYR A 423 17.06 9.29 20.41
C TYR A 423 16.75 10.45 19.46
N SER A 424 17.60 11.45 19.44
CA SER A 424 17.45 12.60 18.56
C SER A 424 18.81 13.15 18.14
N THR A 425 18.84 13.76 16.98
CA THR A 425 19.99 14.45 16.43
C THR A 425 19.55 15.80 15.85
N SER A 426 20.49 16.66 15.48
CA SER A 426 20.15 17.82 14.65
C SER A 426 19.52 17.30 13.34
N GLY A 427 18.31 17.76 13.01
CA GLY A 427 17.59 17.37 11.77
C GLY A 427 16.75 16.09 11.86
N LYS A 428 16.81 15.31 12.96
CA LYS A 428 15.89 14.21 13.23
C LYS A 428 15.49 14.16 14.70
N SER A 429 14.19 14.28 14.94
CA SER A 429 13.59 14.35 16.27
C SER A 429 13.40 12.97 16.90
N ALA A 430 13.09 12.95 18.19
CA ALA A 430 12.56 11.78 18.87
C ALA A 430 11.28 11.29 18.17
N GLY A 431 11.14 9.97 18.06
CA GLY A 431 10.05 9.32 17.31
C GLY A 431 10.37 9.01 15.85
N GLU A 432 11.43 9.61 15.27
CA GLU A 432 11.90 9.29 13.93
C GLU A 432 12.94 8.17 13.91
N TRP A 433 13.55 7.90 15.06
CA TRP A 433 14.52 6.83 15.27
C TRP A 433 13.85 5.61 15.89
N TYR A 434 14.34 4.43 15.55
CA TYR A 434 13.78 3.18 16.03
C TYR A 434 14.84 2.12 16.29
N LEU A 435 14.48 1.10 17.06
CA LEU A 435 15.30 -0.08 17.31
C LEU A 435 15.26 -0.99 16.08
N PRO A 436 16.40 -1.30 15.43
CA PRO A 436 16.42 -2.13 14.24
C PRO A 436 15.87 -3.54 14.54
N SER A 437 15.21 -4.14 13.56
CA SER A 437 14.81 -5.55 13.59
C SER A 437 16.03 -6.48 13.41
N ALA A 438 15.82 -7.78 13.55
CA ALA A 438 16.89 -8.76 13.42
C ALA A 438 17.47 -8.78 12.00
N GLY A 439 16.64 -8.68 10.97
CA GLY A 439 17.08 -8.55 9.58
C GLY A 439 17.89 -7.28 9.34
N GLU A 440 17.44 -6.14 9.88
CA GLU A 440 18.17 -4.86 9.78
C GLU A 440 19.53 -4.91 10.48
N LEU A 441 19.63 -5.54 11.66
CA LEU A 441 20.91 -5.75 12.33
C LEU A 441 21.85 -6.67 11.55
N THR A 442 21.31 -7.69 10.89
CA THR A 442 22.09 -8.59 10.04
C THR A 442 22.71 -7.83 8.87
N LEU A 443 21.94 -6.97 8.20
CA LEU A 443 22.46 -6.08 7.16
C LEU A 443 23.57 -5.16 7.69
N LEU A 444 23.35 -4.54 8.83
CA LEU A 444 24.36 -3.65 9.44
C LEU A 444 25.67 -4.39 9.74
N TRP A 445 25.59 -5.63 10.23
CA TRP A 445 26.77 -6.43 10.49
C TRP A 445 27.54 -6.77 9.21
N GLU A 446 26.85 -7.17 8.13
CA GLU A 446 27.46 -7.44 6.83
C GLU A 446 28.16 -6.22 6.24
N LEU A 447 27.51 -5.06 6.28
CA LEU A 447 28.05 -3.81 5.76
C LEU A 447 29.28 -3.35 6.56
N GLN A 448 29.31 -3.61 7.87
CA GLN A 448 30.49 -3.38 8.70
C GLN A 448 31.62 -4.35 8.32
N LYS A 449 31.33 -5.65 8.16
CA LYS A 449 32.31 -6.67 7.80
C LYS A 449 32.95 -6.39 6.44
N THR A 450 32.16 -5.93 5.47
CA THR A 450 32.64 -5.61 4.11
C THR A 450 33.28 -4.22 4.02
N GLY A 451 33.24 -3.41 5.08
CA GLY A 451 33.81 -2.07 5.12
C GLY A 451 33.00 -1.02 4.33
N VAL A 452 31.75 -1.31 3.96
CA VAL A 452 30.87 -0.34 3.29
C VAL A 452 30.44 0.76 4.25
N ILE A 453 30.10 0.38 5.46
CA ILE A 453 29.99 1.30 6.60
C ILE A 453 31.26 1.16 7.43
N CYS A 454 31.73 2.23 8.03
CA CYS A 454 33.01 2.25 8.75
C CYS A 454 34.25 2.25 7.86
N LYS A 455 34.23 3.04 6.80
CA LYS A 455 35.40 3.22 5.91
C LYS A 455 36.60 3.81 6.65
N ASP A 456 36.37 4.68 7.64
CA ASP A 456 37.38 5.32 8.48
C ASP A 456 37.15 5.03 9.96
N LYS A 457 38.21 4.76 10.72
CA LYS A 457 38.13 4.46 12.15
C LYS A 457 37.54 5.60 13.00
N GLN A 458 37.54 6.83 12.48
CA GLN A 458 36.95 8.00 13.15
C GLN A 458 35.45 8.15 12.90
N ASP A 459 34.98 7.56 11.79
CA ASP A 459 33.56 7.61 11.37
C ASP A 459 32.83 6.32 11.71
N CYS A 460 33.60 5.32 12.07
CA CYS A 460 33.06 4.09 12.60
C CYS A 460 32.32 4.41 13.87
N PHE A 461 31.12 3.94 13.90
CA PHE A 461 30.53 3.45 15.11
C PHE A 461 31.65 3.23 16.13
N ASN A 462 31.80 4.17 17.07
CA ASN A 462 32.73 3.94 18.14
C ASN A 462 32.42 2.57 18.70
N ASP A 463 33.13 1.62 18.09
CA ASP A 463 33.14 0.23 18.43
C ASP A 463 31.76 -0.40 18.62
N PHE A 464 31.31 -1.18 17.65
CA PHE A 464 30.54 -2.38 18.00
C PHE A 464 31.43 -3.32 18.90
N THR A 465 32.27 -2.74 19.73
CA THR A 465 33.06 -3.44 20.75
C THR A 465 32.20 -4.08 21.82
N ARG A 466 30.92 -3.68 21.89
CA ARG A 466 29.95 -4.38 22.69
C ARG A 466 29.48 -5.61 21.92
N LYS A 467 29.66 -6.77 22.52
CA LYS A 467 29.46 -8.07 21.89
C LYS A 467 28.03 -8.36 21.41
N GLY A 468 27.00 -7.64 21.88
CA GLY A 468 25.63 -7.91 21.50
C GLY A 468 24.76 -6.66 21.41
N TYR A 469 23.90 -6.61 20.40
CA TYR A 469 22.91 -5.56 20.16
C TYR A 469 21.52 -6.13 20.11
N TRP A 470 20.59 -5.57 20.88
CA TRP A 470 19.19 -5.91 20.81
C TRP A 470 18.59 -5.59 19.44
N SER A 471 17.80 -6.49 18.90
CA SER A 471 16.84 -6.20 17.84
C SER A 471 15.47 -5.88 18.42
N SER A 472 14.57 -5.34 17.61
CA SER A 472 13.16 -5.18 17.96
C SER A 472 12.33 -6.45 17.73
N SER A 473 12.92 -7.49 17.15
CA SER A 473 12.25 -8.75 16.86
C SER A 473 12.08 -9.60 18.11
N GLU A 474 10.88 -10.08 18.32
CA GLU A 474 10.52 -10.90 19.47
C GLU A 474 10.68 -12.40 19.16
N HIS A 475 11.07 -13.20 20.12
CA HIS A 475 11.12 -14.66 19.99
C HIS A 475 9.98 -15.33 20.76
N SER A 476 9.72 -14.82 21.96
CA SER A 476 8.65 -15.31 22.86
C SER A 476 8.37 -14.28 23.94
N ALA A 477 7.41 -14.54 24.80
CA ALA A 477 7.13 -13.70 25.96
C ALA A 477 8.38 -13.41 26.82
N GLU A 478 9.31 -14.35 26.92
CA GLU A 478 10.49 -14.27 27.80
C GLU A 478 11.76 -13.87 27.06
N SER A 479 11.81 -14.00 25.72
CA SER A 479 13.04 -13.81 24.93
C SER A 479 12.83 -12.96 23.69
N ALA A 480 13.91 -12.24 23.32
CA ALA A 480 14.00 -11.46 22.08
C ALA A 480 15.31 -11.75 21.36
N TRP A 481 15.36 -11.43 20.08
CA TRP A 481 16.54 -11.62 19.26
C TRP A 481 17.58 -10.54 19.49
N TYR A 482 18.84 -10.92 19.59
CA TYR A 482 19.99 -10.01 19.56
C TYR A 482 21.03 -10.54 18.57
N LEU A 483 21.87 -9.63 18.07
CA LEU A 483 22.97 -9.98 17.19
C LEU A 483 24.31 -9.73 17.90
N ASN A 484 25.17 -10.74 17.88
CA ASN A 484 26.55 -10.64 18.34
C ASN A 484 27.43 -10.08 17.22
N PHE A 485 27.81 -8.83 17.29
CA PHE A 485 28.58 -8.16 16.24
C PHE A 485 30.04 -8.65 16.12
N VAL A 486 30.58 -9.39 17.08
CA VAL A 486 31.91 -10.00 16.95
C VAL A 486 31.86 -11.25 16.06
N SER A 487 30.88 -12.11 16.30
CA SER A 487 30.73 -13.41 15.59
C SER A 487 29.70 -13.36 14.44
N GLY A 488 28.83 -12.34 14.41
CA GLY A 488 27.67 -12.28 13.54
C GLY A 488 26.52 -13.21 13.93
N ALA A 489 26.63 -13.92 15.07
CA ALA A 489 25.57 -14.81 15.52
C ALA A 489 24.34 -14.06 15.94
N ILE A 490 23.17 -14.43 15.38
CA ILE A 490 21.85 -13.99 15.83
C ILE A 490 21.28 -15.04 16.75
N VAL A 491 20.88 -14.65 17.95
CA VAL A 491 20.51 -15.58 19.04
C VAL A 491 19.35 -15.01 19.82
N ALA A 492 18.36 -15.84 20.14
CA ALA A 492 17.33 -15.49 21.10
C ALA A 492 17.88 -15.55 22.54
N ASN A 493 17.62 -14.50 23.33
CA ASN A 493 18.01 -14.46 24.72
C ASN A 493 16.96 -13.79 25.59
N SER A 494 17.08 -14.04 26.92
CA SER A 494 16.15 -13.47 27.88
C SER A 494 16.05 -11.94 27.73
N LYS A 495 14.85 -11.43 27.62
CA LYS A 495 14.54 -9.97 27.57
C LYS A 495 15.07 -9.21 28.80
N ALA A 496 15.35 -9.91 29.90
CA ALA A 496 15.96 -9.35 31.10
C ALA A 496 17.48 -9.18 31.01
N SER A 497 18.13 -9.75 29.97
CA SER A 497 19.55 -9.57 29.72
C SER A 497 19.87 -8.13 29.26
N ASN A 498 21.14 -7.71 29.43
CA ASN A 498 21.56 -6.37 29.06
C ASN A 498 22.44 -6.43 27.80
N TYR A 499 21.96 -5.79 26.73
CA TYR A 499 22.72 -5.60 25.49
C TYR A 499 22.68 -4.13 25.06
N ALA A 500 23.56 -3.77 24.12
CA ALA A 500 23.55 -2.45 23.53
C ALA A 500 22.34 -2.25 22.61
N THR A 501 22.01 -1.01 22.27
CA THR A 501 21.03 -0.65 21.26
C THR A 501 21.63 0.38 20.31
N ARG A 502 21.32 0.25 19.01
CA ARG A 502 21.78 1.19 17.98
C ARG A 502 20.58 1.76 17.25
N PRO A 503 20.30 3.06 17.36
CA PRO A 503 19.18 3.66 16.63
C PRO A 503 19.40 3.63 15.12
N VAL A 504 18.32 3.36 14.39
CA VAL A 504 18.24 3.51 12.93
C VAL A 504 17.04 4.38 12.59
N ALA A 505 17.01 4.98 11.38
CA ALA A 505 15.89 5.81 10.95
C ALA A 505 15.69 5.71 9.45
N GLN A 506 14.48 5.97 8.96
CA GLN A 506 14.18 6.16 7.53
C GLN A 506 14.38 7.63 7.13
N PHE A 507 14.70 7.86 5.85
CA PHE A 507 14.78 9.19 5.23
C PHE A 507 14.07 9.22 3.89
#